data_67668acb05c349faf4d15c6d586cd9aa
#
_entry.id   67668acb05c349faf4d15c6d586cd9aa
#
_cell.length_a   1.000
_cell.length_b   1.000
_cell.length_c   1.000
_cell.angle_alpha   90.00
_cell.angle_beta   90.00
_cell.angle_gamma   90.00
#
_symmetry.space_group_name_H-M   'P 1'
#
loop_
_entity.id
_entity.type
_entity.pdbx_description
1 polymer ?
#
loop_
_entity_poly.entity_id
_entity_poly.type
_entity_poly.pdbx_seq_one_letter_code
_entity_poly.pdbx_strand_id
1 'polypeptide(L)'
;MRQPLCAAGLTLVAALSVPQSPPSATVASSTEVFSWLAPLGGLLRVAVGADPNGVRGLVATEAAAIGTVLLQVPLNATLADHGDGGGASLPGEPPEWCAALPWNVQLALCVLQQRADGDSPWASFLRSWPDEPPPLPKNLDSSQLAEAQDELFEAEADSDYFWAEEQYVQLTEAAEAAGLPPPCSAVELRVALEQVWSRCLRLTAGPYGVRRLLVPVLDLANHEAQPSALFTYCAAVS
;
A
#
# COMPACT_ATOMS: atom_id res chain seq x y z
N MET A 1 -27.49 22.35 -1.49
CA MET A 1 -26.10 22.09 -1.95
C MET A 1 -26.00 20.62 -2.31
N ARG A 2 -25.77 20.29 -3.58
CA ARG A 2 -25.58 18.90 -4.02
C ARG A 2 -24.14 18.52 -3.65
N GLN A 3 -23.98 17.50 -2.80
CA GLN A 3 -22.67 16.87 -2.62
C GLN A 3 -22.21 16.29 -3.96
N PRO A 4 -20.94 16.41 -4.34
CA PRO A 4 -20.44 15.79 -5.56
C PRO A 4 -20.63 14.27 -5.45
N LEU A 5 -21.09 13.66 -6.56
CA LEU A 5 -21.19 12.21 -6.73
C LEU A 5 -19.84 11.57 -6.41
N CYS A 6 -19.76 10.86 -5.28
CA CYS A 6 -18.57 10.10 -4.91
C CYS A 6 -18.39 8.94 -5.89
N ALA A 7 -17.29 8.93 -6.63
CA ALA A 7 -16.80 7.69 -7.26
C ALA A 7 -16.53 6.66 -6.15
N ALA A 8 -16.76 5.37 -6.43
CA ALA A 8 -16.44 4.30 -5.49
C ALA A 8 -14.96 4.39 -5.06
N GLY A 9 -14.70 4.40 -3.78
CA GLY A 9 -13.36 4.66 -3.26
C GLY A 9 -13.19 4.26 -1.80
N LEU A 10 -11.97 4.38 -1.33
CA LEU A 10 -11.62 4.26 0.07
C LEU A 10 -11.71 5.62 0.75
N THR A 11 -12.32 5.63 1.92
CA THR A 11 -12.54 6.86 2.67
C THR A 11 -11.97 6.72 4.08
N LEU A 12 -11.10 7.63 4.45
CA LEU A 12 -10.63 7.81 5.83
C LEU A 12 -11.51 8.85 6.51
N VAL A 13 -12.16 8.44 7.59
CA VAL A 13 -13.10 9.29 8.34
C VAL A 13 -12.54 9.57 9.71
N ALA A 14 -12.56 10.83 10.15
CA ALA A 14 -12.18 11.20 11.52
C ALA A 14 -13.12 10.54 12.54
N ALA A 15 -12.57 9.75 13.44
CA ALA A 15 -13.32 9.09 14.52
C ALA A 15 -13.44 9.97 15.78
N LEU A 16 -12.46 10.84 16.01
CA LEU A 16 -12.36 11.73 17.17
C LEU A 16 -11.93 13.14 16.73
N SER A 17 -12.40 14.17 17.43
CA SER A 17 -11.89 15.53 17.24
C SER A 17 -10.57 15.68 18.03
N VAL A 18 -9.47 15.84 17.34
CA VAL A 18 -8.18 16.14 17.94
C VAL A 18 -7.77 17.55 17.50
N PRO A 19 -7.55 18.49 18.43
CA PRO A 19 -6.95 19.77 18.08
C PRO A 19 -5.48 19.53 17.74
N GLN A 20 -5.10 19.72 16.50
CA GLN A 20 -3.71 19.57 16.06
C GLN A 20 -3.12 20.91 15.65
N SER A 21 -1.90 21.17 16.10
CA SER A 21 -1.09 22.27 15.59
C SER A 21 -0.68 21.99 14.15
N PRO A 22 -0.60 23.00 13.26
CA PRO A 22 -0.20 22.77 11.87
C PRO A 22 1.21 22.19 11.79
N PRO A 23 1.45 21.25 10.85
CA PRO A 23 2.73 20.57 10.72
C PRO A 23 3.83 21.53 10.24
N SER A 24 5.01 21.42 10.84
CA SER A 24 6.21 22.04 10.33
C SER A 24 6.99 21.00 9.50
N ALA A 25 7.26 21.34 8.26
CA ALA A 25 8.05 20.63 7.24
C ALA A 25 7.27 19.65 6.33
N THR A 26 7.14 20.06 5.10
CA THR A 26 6.58 19.30 3.97
C THR A 26 7.71 18.56 3.25
N VAL A 27 7.55 17.27 3.00
CA VAL A 27 8.46 16.50 2.16
C VAL A 27 8.04 16.65 0.69
N ALA A 28 8.95 17.04 -0.21
CA ALA A 28 8.65 17.38 -1.61
C ALA A 28 8.00 16.22 -2.41
N SER A 29 8.32 14.96 -2.11
CA SER A 29 7.75 13.79 -2.80
C SER A 29 6.27 13.56 -2.54
N SER A 30 5.74 14.03 -1.41
CA SER A 30 4.32 13.88 -1.09
C SER A 30 3.43 14.82 -1.90
N THR A 31 3.93 15.98 -2.32
CA THR A 31 3.16 16.93 -3.11
C THR A 31 2.77 16.37 -4.48
N GLU A 32 3.62 15.55 -5.08
CA GLU A 32 3.37 14.94 -6.39
C GLU A 32 2.21 13.94 -6.35
N VAL A 33 2.17 13.03 -5.39
CA VAL A 33 1.08 12.05 -5.26
C VAL A 33 -0.25 12.71 -4.94
N PHE A 34 -0.27 13.78 -4.14
CA PHE A 34 -1.48 14.57 -3.88
C PHE A 34 -2.00 15.24 -5.15
N SER A 35 -1.12 15.87 -5.94
CA SER A 35 -1.46 16.53 -7.21
C SER A 35 -1.98 15.51 -8.24
N TRP A 36 -1.46 14.30 -8.23
CA TRP A 36 -1.92 13.22 -9.10
C TRP A 36 -3.30 12.69 -8.70
N LEU A 37 -3.60 12.55 -7.40
CA LEU A 37 -4.89 12.05 -6.92
C LEU A 37 -6.06 13.02 -7.11
N ALA A 38 -5.81 14.32 -7.03
CA ALA A 38 -6.86 15.34 -7.08
C ALA A 38 -7.74 15.27 -8.35
N PRO A 39 -7.19 15.18 -9.59
CA PRO A 39 -7.99 15.07 -10.81
C PRO A 39 -8.71 13.72 -10.95
N LEU A 40 -8.29 12.68 -10.23
CA LEU A 40 -8.97 11.38 -10.19
C LEU A 40 -10.22 11.38 -9.31
N GLY A 41 -10.51 12.50 -8.62
CA GLY A 41 -11.62 12.62 -7.69
C GLY A 41 -11.23 12.36 -6.23
N GLY A 42 -9.95 12.36 -5.91
CA GLY A 42 -9.45 12.26 -4.54
C GLY A 42 -9.84 13.48 -3.69
N LEU A 43 -10.29 13.25 -2.47
CA LEU A 43 -10.46 14.31 -1.46
C LEU A 43 -9.31 14.20 -0.47
N LEU A 44 -8.63 15.33 -0.22
CA LEU A 44 -7.39 15.37 0.54
C LEU A 44 -7.45 16.51 1.58
N ARG A 45 -7.81 16.19 2.82
CA ARG A 45 -7.76 17.10 3.99
C ARG A 45 -6.67 16.68 4.96
N VAL A 46 -5.64 16.04 4.42
CA VAL A 46 -4.47 15.56 5.14
C VAL A 46 -3.20 16.07 4.46
N ALA A 47 -2.13 16.15 5.22
CA ALA A 47 -0.78 16.40 4.72
C ALA A 47 0.16 15.36 5.30
N VAL A 48 1.32 15.17 4.67
CA VAL A 48 2.40 14.39 5.27
C VAL A 48 3.10 15.26 6.30
N GLY A 49 3.19 14.76 7.50
CA GLY A 49 3.85 15.38 8.63
C GLY A 49 4.63 14.38 9.45
N ALA A 50 5.04 14.78 10.63
CA ALA A 50 5.63 13.89 11.61
C ALA A 50 4.90 14.04 12.95
N ASP A 51 4.82 12.96 13.70
CA ASP A 51 4.34 12.99 15.07
C ASP A 51 5.35 13.67 16.01
N PRO A 52 5.03 13.88 17.31
CA PRO A 52 5.96 14.47 18.26
C PRO A 52 7.27 13.70 18.44
N ASN A 53 7.32 12.42 18.05
CA ASN A 53 8.52 11.58 18.11
C ASN A 53 9.32 11.61 16.78
N GLY A 54 8.86 12.39 15.80
CA GLY A 54 9.50 12.49 14.48
C GLY A 54 9.09 11.38 13.51
N VAL A 55 8.11 10.54 13.83
CA VAL A 55 7.64 9.49 12.95
C VAL A 55 6.77 10.10 11.86
N ARG A 56 7.16 9.87 10.60
CA ARG A 56 6.43 10.33 9.41
C ARG A 56 5.06 9.67 9.32
N GLY A 57 4.03 10.46 9.01
CA GLY A 57 2.68 9.95 8.85
C GLY A 57 1.73 10.98 8.25
N LEU A 58 0.42 10.71 8.31
CA LEU A 58 -0.62 11.65 7.90
C LEU A 58 -1.05 12.52 9.07
N VAL A 59 -1.18 13.80 8.82
CA VAL A 59 -1.75 14.78 9.76
C VAL A 59 -2.90 15.52 9.10
N ALA A 60 -3.97 15.79 9.85
CA ALA A 60 -5.08 16.60 9.37
C ALA A 60 -4.61 18.05 9.11
N THR A 61 -5.02 18.64 8.00
CA THR A 61 -4.66 20.03 7.65
C THR A 61 -5.46 21.07 8.41
N GLU A 62 -6.58 20.66 9.01
CA GLU A 62 -7.48 21.48 9.81
C GLU A 62 -8.16 20.65 10.89
N ALA A 63 -8.76 21.32 11.89
CA ALA A 63 -9.56 20.64 12.90
C ALA A 63 -10.76 19.94 12.25
N ALA A 64 -10.97 18.67 12.58
CA ALA A 64 -12.01 17.85 11.99
C ALA A 64 -12.98 17.35 13.07
N ALA A 65 -14.29 17.54 12.85
CA ALA A 65 -15.33 16.96 13.67
C ALA A 65 -15.43 15.43 13.43
N ILE A 66 -15.99 14.72 14.40
CA ILE A 66 -16.32 13.29 14.25
C ILE A 66 -17.17 13.10 12.98
N GLY A 67 -16.82 12.13 12.16
CA GLY A 67 -17.50 11.82 10.90
C GLY A 67 -17.02 12.65 9.70
N THR A 68 -16.06 13.57 9.88
CA THR A 68 -15.47 14.29 8.76
C THR A 68 -14.64 13.35 7.89
N VAL A 69 -14.87 13.38 6.59
CA VAL A 69 -14.01 12.68 5.61
C VAL A 69 -12.70 13.44 5.47
N LEU A 70 -11.60 12.81 5.85
CA LEU A 70 -10.25 13.38 5.79
C LEU A 70 -9.54 13.06 4.47
N LEU A 71 -9.75 11.85 3.99
CA LEU A 71 -9.12 11.34 2.77
C LEU A 71 -10.12 10.45 2.03
N GLN A 72 -10.21 10.63 0.72
CA GLN A 72 -10.91 9.71 -0.17
C GLN A 72 -10.03 9.39 -1.36
N VAL A 73 -9.82 8.10 -1.62
CA VAL A 73 -9.00 7.60 -2.73
C VAL A 73 -9.89 6.76 -3.64
N PRO A 74 -10.04 7.13 -4.91
CA PRO A 74 -10.79 6.33 -5.89
C PRO A 74 -10.14 4.94 -6.07
N LEU A 75 -10.95 3.90 -6.27
CA LEU A 75 -10.42 2.55 -6.46
C LEU A 75 -9.53 2.41 -7.71
N ASN A 76 -9.80 3.17 -8.76
CA ASN A 76 -8.97 3.18 -9.96
C ASN A 76 -7.56 3.80 -9.76
N ALA A 77 -7.31 4.40 -8.61
CA ALA A 77 -5.99 4.88 -8.20
C ALA A 77 -5.22 3.83 -7.36
N THR A 78 -5.82 2.70 -7.01
CA THR A 78 -5.20 1.66 -6.18
C THR A 78 -4.56 0.56 -7.03
N LEU A 79 -3.53 -0.12 -6.49
CA LEU A 79 -3.10 -1.43 -6.98
C LEU A 79 -3.77 -2.49 -6.11
N ALA A 80 -4.22 -3.59 -6.73
CA ALA A 80 -5.03 -4.61 -6.08
C ALA A 80 -4.55 -6.02 -6.40
N ASP A 81 -4.79 -6.99 -5.49
CA ASP A 81 -4.73 -8.41 -5.80
C ASP A 81 -5.99 -8.86 -6.58
N HIS A 82 -6.00 -10.10 -7.07
CA HIS A 82 -7.21 -10.69 -7.66
C HIS A 82 -8.30 -11.01 -6.62
N GLY A 83 -7.98 -10.94 -5.33
CA GLY A 83 -8.88 -11.22 -4.22
C GLY A 83 -9.14 -12.70 -3.97
N ASP A 84 -9.93 -12.96 -2.93
CA ASP A 84 -10.23 -14.34 -2.47
C ASP A 84 -11.37 -15.02 -3.28
N GLY A 85 -11.58 -14.60 -4.53
CA GLY A 85 -12.49 -15.22 -5.50
C GLY A 85 -13.78 -14.44 -5.80
N GLY A 86 -14.05 -14.24 -7.07
CA GLY A 86 -15.37 -13.93 -7.63
C GLY A 86 -15.86 -12.47 -7.59
N GLY A 87 -15.04 -11.51 -7.24
CA GLY A 87 -15.39 -10.08 -7.36
C GLY A 87 -15.16 -9.52 -8.78
N ALA A 88 -15.70 -8.32 -9.05
CA ALA A 88 -15.36 -7.58 -10.26
C ALA A 88 -13.87 -7.19 -10.28
N SER A 89 -13.28 -7.11 -11.48
CA SER A 89 -11.88 -6.70 -11.65
C SER A 89 -11.68 -5.22 -11.36
N LEU A 90 -10.48 -4.90 -10.86
CA LEU A 90 -10.02 -3.54 -10.60
C LEU A 90 -8.92 -3.15 -11.61
N PRO A 91 -8.81 -1.87 -12.01
CA PRO A 91 -7.84 -1.44 -13.01
C PRO A 91 -6.37 -1.68 -12.64
N GLY A 92 -6.06 -1.78 -11.34
CA GLY A 92 -4.72 -2.00 -10.81
C GLY A 92 -4.40 -3.46 -10.48
N GLU A 93 -5.16 -4.43 -11.00
CA GLU A 93 -4.88 -5.87 -10.81
C GLU A 93 -3.69 -6.33 -11.66
N PRO A 94 -2.95 -7.35 -11.20
CA PRO A 94 -1.90 -7.98 -11.98
C PRO A 94 -2.47 -8.80 -13.16
N PRO A 95 -1.62 -9.23 -14.10
CA PRO A 95 -2.05 -10.11 -15.19
C PRO A 95 -2.68 -11.43 -14.69
N GLU A 96 -3.66 -11.95 -15.42
CA GLU A 96 -4.42 -13.16 -15.05
C GLU A 96 -3.53 -14.40 -14.85
N TRP A 97 -2.41 -14.51 -15.57
CA TRP A 97 -1.53 -15.67 -15.47
C TRP A 97 -0.92 -15.86 -14.07
N CYS A 98 -0.88 -14.81 -13.25
CA CYS A 98 -0.37 -14.90 -11.87
C CYS A 98 -1.49 -15.00 -10.82
N ALA A 99 -2.75 -15.16 -11.21
CA ALA A 99 -3.89 -15.19 -10.28
C ALA A 99 -3.82 -16.33 -9.23
N ALA A 100 -3.12 -17.43 -9.56
CA ALA A 100 -2.93 -18.55 -8.63
C ALA A 100 -1.81 -18.31 -7.60
N LEU A 101 -0.97 -17.29 -7.79
CA LEU A 101 0.11 -16.95 -6.86
C LEU A 101 -0.43 -16.29 -5.59
N PRO A 102 0.32 -16.32 -4.48
CA PRO A 102 -0.05 -15.62 -3.25
C PRO A 102 -0.31 -14.13 -3.50
N TRP A 103 -1.27 -13.55 -2.80
CA TRP A 103 -1.71 -12.16 -2.97
C TRP A 103 -0.57 -11.12 -2.89
N ASN A 104 0.41 -11.35 -2.02
CA ASN A 104 1.56 -10.46 -1.85
C ASN A 104 2.52 -10.55 -3.05
N VAL A 105 2.68 -11.72 -3.67
CA VAL A 105 3.42 -11.89 -4.92
C VAL A 105 2.71 -11.20 -6.06
N GLN A 106 1.39 -11.31 -6.14
CA GLN A 106 0.56 -10.60 -7.12
C GLN A 106 0.75 -9.08 -7.02
N LEU A 107 0.66 -8.51 -5.81
CA LEU A 107 0.87 -7.08 -5.58
C LEU A 107 2.33 -6.64 -5.82
N ALA A 108 3.31 -7.47 -5.43
CA ALA A 108 4.72 -7.21 -5.72
C ALA A 108 4.98 -7.15 -7.23
N LEU A 109 4.38 -8.07 -8.00
CA LEU A 109 4.45 -8.04 -9.46
C LEU A 109 3.83 -6.76 -10.04
N CYS A 110 2.66 -6.31 -9.53
CA CYS A 110 2.08 -5.03 -9.92
C CYS A 110 3.07 -3.88 -9.69
N VAL A 111 3.67 -3.79 -8.50
CA VAL A 111 4.64 -2.74 -8.17
C VAL A 111 5.83 -2.76 -9.14
N LEU A 112 6.40 -3.92 -9.40
CA LEU A 112 7.55 -4.08 -10.29
C LEU A 112 7.20 -3.69 -11.74
N GLN A 113 6.07 -4.15 -12.26
CA GLN A 113 5.60 -3.80 -13.59
C GLN A 113 5.34 -2.30 -13.75
N GLN A 114 4.66 -1.69 -12.75
CA GLN A 114 4.36 -0.26 -12.80
C GLN A 114 5.62 0.61 -12.62
N ARG A 115 6.67 0.12 -11.96
CA ARG A 115 7.97 0.81 -11.90
C ARG A 115 8.77 0.69 -13.19
N ALA A 116 8.65 -0.44 -13.88
CA ALA A 116 9.32 -0.66 -15.17
C ALA A 116 8.65 0.12 -16.32
N ASP A 117 7.37 0.45 -16.19
CA ASP A 117 6.61 1.22 -17.17
C ASP A 117 6.86 2.73 -16.96
N GLY A 118 7.57 3.35 -17.90
CA GLY A 118 7.88 4.79 -17.86
C GLY A 118 6.64 5.68 -17.93
N ASP A 119 5.53 5.19 -18.48
CA ASP A 119 4.25 5.88 -18.64
C ASP A 119 3.20 5.44 -17.60
N SER A 120 3.60 4.71 -16.58
CA SER A 120 2.71 4.18 -15.55
C SER A 120 1.85 5.28 -14.91
N PRO A 121 0.52 5.09 -14.86
CA PRO A 121 -0.37 6.01 -14.16
C PRO A 121 -0.10 6.05 -12.64
N TRP A 122 0.56 5.03 -12.05
CA TRP A 122 0.92 4.96 -10.63
C TRP A 122 2.36 5.45 -10.33
N ALA A 123 3.08 5.96 -11.31
CA ALA A 123 4.47 6.37 -11.14
C ALA A 123 4.65 7.38 -9.98
N SER A 124 3.76 8.38 -9.85
CA SER A 124 3.83 9.37 -8.77
C SER A 124 3.61 8.74 -7.38
N PHE A 125 2.76 7.73 -7.29
CA PHE A 125 2.54 6.97 -6.05
C PHE A 125 3.79 6.17 -5.68
N LEU A 126 4.30 5.38 -6.61
CA LEU A 126 5.45 4.49 -6.34
C LEU A 126 6.75 5.25 -6.07
N ARG A 127 6.93 6.45 -6.67
CA ARG A 127 8.05 7.36 -6.34
C ARG A 127 7.95 7.98 -4.95
N SER A 128 6.76 7.99 -4.33
CA SER A 128 6.60 8.48 -2.95
C SER A 128 7.13 7.51 -1.89
N TRP A 129 7.41 6.26 -2.28
CA TRP A 129 7.95 5.23 -1.40
C TRP A 129 9.45 5.42 -1.20
N PRO A 130 10.01 5.02 -0.06
CA PRO A 130 11.45 4.98 0.11
C PRO A 130 12.09 3.97 -0.85
N ASP A 131 13.28 4.29 -1.33
CA ASP A 131 14.03 3.40 -2.23
C ASP A 131 14.46 2.11 -1.51
N GLU A 132 14.78 2.23 -0.23
CA GLU A 132 15.14 1.09 0.62
C GLU A 132 13.90 0.57 1.39
N PRO A 133 13.74 -0.74 1.48
CA PRO A 133 12.70 -1.34 2.32
C PRO A 133 12.98 -1.03 3.80
N PRO A 134 11.95 -1.12 4.66
CA PRO A 134 12.15 -0.99 6.09
C PRO A 134 13.11 -2.08 6.59
N PRO A 135 13.93 -1.81 7.63
CA PRO A 135 14.81 -2.82 8.20
C PRO A 135 13.98 -3.91 8.87
N LEU A 136 13.81 -5.02 8.18
CA LEU A 136 13.12 -6.22 8.66
C LEU A 136 14.13 -7.25 9.15
N PRO A 137 13.78 -8.13 10.10
CA PRO A 137 14.68 -9.16 10.62
C PRO A 137 15.36 -10.00 9.56
N LYS A 138 14.63 -10.43 8.53
CA LYS A 138 15.15 -11.21 7.40
C LYS A 138 16.20 -10.51 6.53
N ASN A 139 16.38 -9.19 6.69
CA ASN A 139 17.40 -8.39 6.00
C ASN A 139 18.67 -8.17 6.85
N LEU A 140 18.64 -8.63 8.09
CA LEU A 140 19.79 -8.58 8.98
C LEU A 140 20.77 -9.69 8.60
N ASP A 141 22.06 -9.41 8.73
CA ASP A 141 23.07 -10.44 8.59
C ASP A 141 23.12 -11.36 9.82
N SER A 142 23.78 -12.51 9.70
CA SER A 142 23.85 -13.50 10.78
C SER A 142 24.45 -12.94 12.07
N SER A 143 25.35 -11.95 12.00
CA SER A 143 25.94 -11.34 13.19
C SER A 143 24.96 -10.42 13.90
N GLN A 144 24.15 -9.67 13.14
CA GLN A 144 23.10 -8.81 13.67
C GLN A 144 21.95 -9.63 14.27
N LEU A 145 21.56 -10.74 13.63
CA LEU A 145 20.56 -11.67 14.17
C LEU A 145 21.04 -12.31 15.48
N ALA A 146 22.30 -12.75 15.54
CA ALA A 146 22.88 -13.34 16.74
C ALA A 146 22.97 -12.37 17.94
N GLU A 147 22.99 -11.05 17.71
CA GLU A 147 22.94 -10.05 18.76
C GLU A 147 21.60 -10.06 19.53
N ALA A 148 20.52 -10.51 18.89
CA ALA A 148 19.22 -10.66 19.53
C ALA A 148 19.20 -11.76 20.61
N GLN A 149 20.12 -12.74 20.53
CA GLN A 149 20.21 -13.90 21.42
C GLN A 149 18.87 -14.66 21.55
N ASP A 150 18.14 -14.73 20.45
CA ASP A 150 16.82 -15.37 20.36
C ASP A 150 16.75 -16.28 19.14
N GLU A 151 16.88 -17.59 19.39
CA GLU A 151 16.89 -18.63 18.34
C GLU A 151 15.55 -18.67 17.56
N LEU A 152 14.41 -18.30 18.17
CA LEU A 152 13.12 -18.26 17.47
C LEU A 152 13.07 -17.10 16.51
N PHE A 153 13.59 -15.94 16.91
CA PHE A 153 13.69 -14.77 16.05
C PHE A 153 14.61 -15.03 14.83
N GLU A 154 15.76 -15.69 15.05
CA GLU A 154 16.65 -16.08 13.96
C GLU A 154 15.97 -17.07 13.01
N ALA A 155 15.31 -18.11 13.53
CA ALA A 155 14.59 -19.09 12.72
C ALA A 155 13.41 -18.48 11.93
N GLU A 156 12.72 -17.50 12.48
CA GLU A 156 11.64 -16.77 11.78
C GLU A 156 12.21 -15.91 10.64
N ALA A 157 13.31 -15.22 10.88
CA ALA A 157 13.99 -14.42 9.86
C ALA A 157 14.46 -15.27 8.67
N ASP A 158 15.07 -16.43 8.96
CA ASP A 158 15.49 -17.40 7.95
C ASP A 158 14.30 -17.98 7.19
N SER A 159 13.22 -18.34 7.89
CA SER A 159 11.99 -18.84 7.27
C SER A 159 11.39 -17.85 6.29
N ASP A 160 11.33 -16.57 6.65
CA ASP A 160 10.85 -15.50 5.79
C ASP A 160 11.72 -15.29 4.54
N TYR A 161 13.04 -15.43 4.72
CA TYR A 161 13.99 -15.36 3.60
C TYR A 161 13.77 -16.50 2.61
N PHE A 162 13.75 -17.75 3.09
CA PHE A 162 13.54 -18.92 2.24
C PHE A 162 12.17 -18.94 1.58
N TRP A 163 11.15 -18.48 2.28
CA TRP A 163 9.82 -18.34 1.70
C TRP A 163 9.85 -17.39 0.50
N ALA A 164 10.54 -16.26 0.57
CA ALA A 164 10.64 -15.33 -0.55
C ALA A 164 11.36 -15.93 -1.78
N GLU A 165 12.41 -16.73 -1.54
CA GLU A 165 13.10 -17.47 -2.60
C GLU A 165 12.19 -18.52 -3.27
N GLU A 166 11.38 -19.24 -2.48
CA GLU A 166 10.39 -20.18 -3.01
C GLU A 166 9.34 -19.46 -3.86
N GLN A 167 8.86 -18.29 -3.42
CA GLN A 167 7.91 -17.48 -4.21
C GLN A 167 8.51 -17.01 -5.53
N TYR A 168 9.80 -16.71 -5.57
CA TYR A 168 10.47 -16.38 -6.82
C TYR A 168 10.47 -17.56 -7.81
N VAL A 169 10.71 -18.76 -7.33
CA VAL A 169 10.62 -19.97 -8.16
C VAL A 169 9.23 -20.15 -8.72
N GLN A 170 8.19 -20.07 -7.87
CA GLN A 170 6.79 -20.19 -8.30
C GLN A 170 6.38 -19.11 -9.30
N LEU A 171 6.84 -17.87 -9.11
CA LEU A 171 6.59 -16.76 -10.03
C LEU A 171 7.22 -17.01 -11.41
N THR A 172 8.46 -17.49 -11.44
CA THR A 172 9.16 -17.79 -12.70
C THR A 172 8.54 -18.95 -13.44
N GLU A 173 8.13 -20.01 -12.74
CA GLU A 173 7.40 -21.15 -13.32
C GLU A 173 6.05 -20.72 -13.91
N ALA A 174 5.30 -19.87 -13.22
CA ALA A 174 4.04 -19.34 -13.70
C ALA A 174 4.22 -18.45 -14.95
N ALA A 175 5.27 -17.63 -14.99
CA ALA A 175 5.60 -16.80 -16.14
C ALA A 175 6.01 -17.68 -17.35
N GLU A 176 6.84 -18.69 -17.14
CA GLU A 176 7.25 -19.64 -18.18
C GLU A 176 6.06 -20.40 -18.74
N ALA A 177 5.15 -20.87 -17.90
CA ALA A 177 3.91 -21.53 -18.33
C ALA A 177 3.01 -20.61 -19.17
N ALA A 178 3.09 -19.30 -18.96
CA ALA A 178 2.43 -18.26 -19.77
C ALA A 178 3.23 -17.86 -21.03
N GLY A 179 4.39 -18.48 -21.28
CA GLY A 179 5.27 -18.14 -22.41
C GLY A 179 6.03 -16.83 -22.24
N LEU A 180 6.23 -16.38 -21.02
CA LEU A 180 6.90 -15.12 -20.68
C LEU A 180 8.28 -15.37 -20.06
N PRO A 181 9.23 -14.44 -20.20
CA PRO A 181 10.49 -14.48 -19.46
C PRO A 181 10.24 -14.21 -17.97
N PRO A 182 11.21 -14.52 -17.08
CA PRO A 182 11.14 -14.11 -15.67
C PRO A 182 10.87 -12.61 -15.56
N PRO A 183 9.83 -12.19 -14.81
CA PRO A 183 9.39 -10.79 -14.77
C PRO A 183 10.31 -9.87 -13.96
N CYS A 184 11.18 -10.44 -13.12
CA CYS A 184 12.13 -9.72 -12.26
C CYS A 184 13.22 -10.69 -11.78
N SER A 185 14.18 -10.18 -11.03
CA SER A 185 15.14 -10.99 -10.25
C SER A 185 14.58 -11.34 -8.86
N ALA A 186 15.16 -12.34 -8.19
CA ALA A 186 14.80 -12.71 -6.82
C ALA A 186 14.96 -11.54 -5.83
N VAL A 187 16.01 -10.73 -6.00
CA VAL A 187 16.26 -9.55 -5.17
C VAL A 187 15.18 -8.50 -5.33
N GLU A 188 14.78 -8.20 -6.58
CA GLU A 188 13.71 -7.24 -6.87
C GLU A 188 12.37 -7.71 -6.29
N LEU A 189 12.04 -9.00 -6.44
CA LEU A 189 10.84 -9.57 -5.84
C LEU A 189 10.84 -9.42 -4.32
N ARG A 190 11.95 -9.77 -3.65
CA ARG A 190 12.06 -9.66 -2.19
C ARG A 190 11.83 -8.21 -1.71
N VAL A 191 12.49 -7.23 -2.33
CA VAL A 191 12.32 -5.81 -2.00
C VAL A 191 10.86 -5.39 -2.21
N ALA A 192 10.22 -5.79 -3.30
CA ALA A 192 8.83 -5.47 -3.58
C ALA A 192 7.87 -6.12 -2.57
N LEU A 193 8.11 -7.38 -2.18
CA LEU A 193 7.33 -8.07 -1.15
C LEU A 193 7.36 -7.32 0.19
N GLU A 194 8.52 -6.85 0.62
CA GLU A 194 8.67 -6.08 1.87
C GLU A 194 7.92 -4.77 1.83
N GLN A 195 7.98 -4.06 0.71
CA GLN A 195 7.24 -2.82 0.51
C GLN A 195 5.72 -3.07 0.50
N VAL A 196 5.27 -4.15 -0.10
CA VAL A 196 3.86 -4.56 -0.11
C VAL A 196 3.39 -4.89 1.30
N TRP A 197 4.11 -5.72 2.06
CA TRP A 197 3.72 -6.10 3.42
C TRP A 197 3.58 -4.91 4.36
N SER A 198 4.45 -3.91 4.22
CA SER A 198 4.43 -2.71 5.08
C SER A 198 3.31 -1.72 4.73
N ARG A 199 2.62 -1.86 3.58
CA ARG A 199 1.71 -0.83 3.03
C ARG A 199 0.35 -1.34 2.61
N CYS A 200 0.19 -2.66 2.57
CA CYS A 200 -1.03 -3.29 2.09
C CYS A 200 -2.17 -3.17 3.10
N LEU A 201 -3.36 -2.85 2.60
CA LEU A 201 -4.60 -2.85 3.37
C LEU A 201 -5.53 -3.95 2.88
N ARG A 202 -6.09 -4.74 3.79
CA ARG A 202 -7.13 -5.75 3.49
C ARG A 202 -8.49 -5.21 3.87
N LEU A 203 -9.43 -5.23 2.93
CA LEU A 203 -10.80 -4.77 3.18
C LEU A 203 -11.82 -5.46 2.27
N THR A 204 -13.09 -5.34 2.62
CA THR A 204 -14.21 -5.73 1.76
C THR A 204 -14.59 -4.52 0.90
N ALA A 205 -14.33 -4.61 -0.41
CA ALA A 205 -14.52 -3.54 -1.38
C ALA A 205 -15.85 -3.69 -2.15
N GLY A 206 -16.96 -3.89 -1.44
CA GLY A 206 -18.29 -4.00 -2.02
C GLY A 206 -18.38 -5.10 -3.11
N PRO A 207 -18.75 -4.76 -4.35
CA PRO A 207 -18.92 -5.74 -5.43
C PRO A 207 -17.61 -6.39 -5.88
N TYR A 208 -16.46 -5.85 -5.46
CA TYR A 208 -15.13 -6.39 -5.78
C TYR A 208 -14.68 -7.47 -4.79
N GLY A 209 -15.48 -7.76 -3.75
CA GLY A 209 -15.16 -8.77 -2.75
C GLY A 209 -14.09 -8.33 -1.74
N VAL A 210 -13.44 -9.30 -1.11
CA VAL A 210 -12.30 -9.07 -0.22
C VAL A 210 -11.06 -8.87 -1.07
N ARG A 211 -10.40 -7.71 -0.90
CA ARG A 211 -9.21 -7.30 -1.63
C ARG A 211 -8.09 -6.87 -0.70
N ARG A 212 -6.87 -7.05 -1.17
CA ARG A 212 -5.70 -6.41 -0.60
C ARG A 212 -5.25 -5.33 -1.57
N LEU A 213 -5.07 -4.13 -1.05
CA LEU A 213 -4.89 -2.92 -1.84
C LEU A 213 -3.66 -2.16 -1.36
N LEU A 214 -2.90 -1.63 -2.31
CA LEU A 214 -1.95 -0.56 -2.07
C LEU A 214 -2.67 0.75 -2.41
N VAL A 215 -2.91 1.56 -1.39
CA VAL A 215 -3.76 2.74 -1.48
C VAL A 215 -2.92 4.00 -1.33
N PRO A 216 -2.78 4.80 -2.40
CA PRO A 216 -1.99 6.03 -2.37
C PRO A 216 -2.38 6.95 -1.22
N VAL A 217 -1.38 7.53 -0.56
CA VAL A 217 -1.52 8.41 0.61
C VAL A 217 -1.98 7.68 1.87
N LEU A 218 -2.99 6.81 1.80
CA LEU A 218 -3.49 6.07 2.96
C LEU A 218 -2.43 5.12 3.54
N ASP A 219 -1.52 4.62 2.71
CA ASP A 219 -0.36 3.81 3.11
C ASP A 219 0.64 4.55 4.03
N LEU A 220 0.49 5.85 4.16
CA LEU A 220 1.27 6.71 5.07
C LEU A 220 0.59 6.88 6.44
N ALA A 221 -0.61 6.35 6.64
CA ALA A 221 -1.30 6.45 7.93
C ALA A 221 -0.63 5.51 8.96
N ASN A 222 -0.23 6.07 10.09
CA ASN A 222 0.35 5.29 11.18
C ASN A 222 -0.71 4.54 11.97
N HIS A 223 -0.31 3.41 12.54
CA HIS A 223 -1.11 2.65 13.49
C HIS A 223 -1.11 3.30 14.87
N GLU A 224 -2.29 3.30 15.51
CA GLU A 224 -2.42 3.72 16.89
C GLU A 224 -3.40 2.80 17.65
N ALA A 225 -3.09 2.51 18.91
CA ALA A 225 -3.92 1.65 19.76
C ALA A 225 -5.32 2.24 20.01
N GLN A 226 -5.43 3.57 20.00
CA GLN A 226 -6.70 4.31 20.04
C GLN A 226 -6.81 5.18 18.79
N PRO A 227 -7.28 4.62 17.67
CA PRO A 227 -7.24 5.31 16.39
C PRO A 227 -8.12 6.55 16.38
N SER A 228 -7.56 7.66 15.94
CA SER A 228 -8.27 8.93 15.73
C SER A 228 -9.04 8.98 14.41
N ALA A 229 -8.82 8.01 13.52
CA ALA A 229 -9.52 7.87 12.24
C ALA A 229 -9.71 6.39 11.87
N LEU A 230 -10.72 6.13 11.05
CA LEU A 230 -10.99 4.80 10.50
C LEU A 230 -11.08 4.90 8.99
N PHE A 231 -10.67 3.85 8.28
CA PHE A 231 -10.89 3.76 6.84
C PHE A 231 -11.97 2.74 6.50
N THR A 232 -12.70 3.02 5.45
CA THR A 232 -13.78 2.15 4.97
C THR A 232 -13.95 2.27 3.45
N TYR A 233 -14.54 1.26 2.84
CA TYR A 233 -15.02 1.34 1.48
C TYR A 233 -16.31 2.15 1.43
N CYS A 234 -16.38 3.09 0.49
CA CYS A 234 -17.59 3.85 0.19
C CYS A 234 -18.05 3.49 -1.23
N ALA A 235 -19.24 2.93 -1.36
CA ALA A 235 -19.84 2.73 -2.67
C ALA A 235 -20.21 4.09 -3.28
N ALA A 236 -20.08 4.23 -4.61
CA ALA A 236 -20.64 5.38 -5.30
C ALA A 236 -22.15 5.42 -5.06
N VAL A 237 -22.64 6.53 -4.55
CA VAL A 237 -24.08 6.76 -4.47
C VAL A 237 -24.50 7.21 -5.87
N SER A 238 -25.17 6.32 -6.61
CA SER A 238 -25.76 6.58 -7.92
C SER A 238 -26.94 7.57 -7.83
#